data_5025d8ae6b0af6bdb68c4d0c2e55ebcc
#
_entry.id   5025d8ae6b0af6bdb68c4d0c2e55ebcc
#
_cell.length_a   1.000
_cell.length_b   1.000
_cell.length_c   1.000
_cell.angle_alpha   90.00
_cell.angle_beta   90.00
_cell.angle_gamma   90.00
#
_symmetry.space_group_name_H-M   'P 1'
#
loop_
_entity.id
_entity.type
_entity.pdbx_description
1 polymer ?
#
loop_
_entity_poly.entity_id
_entity_poly.type
_entity_poly.pdbx_seq_one_letter_code
_entity_poly.pdbx_strand_id
1 'polypeptide(L)'
;MNEWSEWQLNNLNAIVWLYRGETEKYEKLLDEYRRYLLHLAAELKADEICRIITPTTAFADILSSFKDFETEQKQQAKFDMEHVVRQDKKRQQVIWDERLAGISSAITVAKDAVWLYEKFGDGVYADVLGLCKVADIPEIEAKGWSLTPGAYVGVAPVEDDGVDFEERMAEIHRELLSLQAESNDLMDTISKNMKEMGL
;
A
#
# COMPACT_ATOMS: atom_id res chain seq x y z
N MET A 1 4.08 -12.94 -13.13
CA MET A 1 2.92 -13.54 -12.43
C MET A 1 2.83 -12.82 -11.11
N ASN A 2 1.70 -12.22 -10.76
CA ASN A 2 1.55 -11.58 -9.45
C ASN A 2 1.38 -12.69 -8.42
N GLU A 3 2.39 -12.89 -7.58
CA GLU A 3 2.31 -13.82 -6.46
C GLU A 3 1.61 -13.13 -5.28
N TRP A 4 0.69 -13.84 -4.64
CA TRP A 4 0.05 -13.37 -3.43
C TRP A 4 1.04 -13.38 -2.28
N SER A 5 1.06 -12.33 -1.47
CA SER A 5 1.82 -12.34 -0.23
C SER A 5 1.20 -13.34 0.77
N GLU A 6 1.99 -13.80 1.73
CA GLU A 6 1.49 -14.66 2.81
C GLU A 6 0.35 -13.96 3.58
N TRP A 7 0.45 -12.67 3.80
CA TRP A 7 -0.58 -11.87 4.46
C TRP A 7 -1.89 -11.82 3.67
N GLN A 8 -1.82 -11.65 2.36
CA GLN A 8 -3.00 -11.68 1.49
C GLN A 8 -3.67 -13.05 1.49
N LEU A 9 -2.88 -14.14 1.46
CA LEU A 9 -3.41 -15.50 1.57
C LEU A 9 -4.07 -15.74 2.94
N ASN A 10 -3.47 -15.25 4.02
CA ASN A 10 -4.05 -15.35 5.35
C ASN A 10 -5.34 -14.53 5.48
N ASN A 11 -5.45 -13.38 4.83
CA ASN A 11 -6.68 -12.60 4.76
C ASN A 11 -7.80 -13.38 4.06
N LEU A 12 -7.51 -14.10 2.97
CA LEU A 12 -8.50 -14.96 2.31
C LEU A 12 -8.91 -16.14 3.20
N ASN A 13 -7.96 -16.76 3.90
CA ASN A 13 -8.24 -17.82 4.86
C ASN A 13 -9.10 -17.31 6.02
N ALA A 14 -8.89 -16.10 6.48
CA ALA A 14 -9.66 -15.47 7.55
C ALA A 14 -11.16 -15.38 7.21
N ILE A 15 -11.51 -15.08 5.95
CA ILE A 15 -12.90 -15.07 5.49
C ILE A 15 -13.55 -16.45 5.70
N VAL A 16 -12.83 -17.52 5.35
CA VAL A 16 -13.32 -18.90 5.53
C VAL A 16 -13.42 -19.27 7.01
N TRP A 17 -12.49 -18.86 7.85
CA TRP A 17 -12.55 -19.10 9.29
C TRP A 17 -13.76 -18.41 9.92
N LEU A 18 -13.99 -17.15 9.57
CA LEU A 18 -15.14 -16.41 10.06
C LEU A 18 -16.47 -17.03 9.63
N TYR A 19 -16.58 -17.48 8.38
CA TYR A 19 -17.76 -18.22 7.90
C TYR A 19 -18.00 -19.49 8.70
N ARG A 20 -16.92 -20.18 9.14
CA ARG A 20 -17.01 -21.42 9.95
C ARG A 20 -17.18 -21.17 11.44
N GLY A 21 -17.20 -19.91 11.89
CA GLY A 21 -17.26 -19.57 13.31
C GLY A 21 -15.93 -19.78 14.06
N GLU A 22 -14.80 -19.92 13.35
CA GLU A 22 -13.47 -20.10 13.92
C GLU A 22 -12.81 -18.75 14.28
N THR A 23 -13.51 -17.95 15.09
CA THR A 23 -13.10 -16.56 15.44
C THR A 23 -11.74 -16.48 16.13
N GLU A 24 -11.38 -17.49 16.92
CA GLU A 24 -10.06 -17.55 17.57
C GLU A 24 -8.89 -17.51 16.56
N LYS A 25 -9.06 -18.07 15.36
CA LYS A 25 -8.02 -18.04 14.33
C LYS A 25 -7.88 -16.65 13.73
N TYR A 26 -9.02 -15.97 13.57
CA TYR A 26 -9.05 -14.59 13.10
C TYR A 26 -8.37 -13.64 14.10
N GLU A 27 -8.71 -13.75 15.39
CA GLU A 27 -8.08 -12.97 16.46
C GLU A 27 -6.56 -13.20 16.52
N LYS A 28 -6.12 -14.45 16.40
CA LYS A 28 -4.69 -14.77 16.31
C LYS A 28 -4.00 -14.11 15.14
N LEU A 29 -4.65 -14.08 13.97
CA LEU A 29 -4.10 -13.39 12.79
C LEU A 29 -3.96 -11.88 13.04
N LEU A 30 -4.94 -11.23 13.68
CA LEU A 30 -4.83 -9.81 14.04
C LEU A 30 -3.68 -9.55 15.03
N ASP A 31 -3.46 -10.45 15.99
CA ASP A 31 -2.33 -10.37 16.92
C ASP A 31 -0.98 -10.63 16.21
N GLU A 32 -0.95 -11.51 15.22
CA GLU A 32 0.23 -11.75 14.39
C GLU A 32 0.58 -10.50 13.56
N TYR A 33 -0.41 -9.81 13.00
CA TYR A 33 -0.21 -8.52 12.34
C TYR A 33 0.43 -7.51 13.27
N ARG A 34 -0.10 -7.32 14.50
CA ARG A 34 0.46 -6.37 15.46
C ARG A 34 1.88 -6.71 15.85
N ARG A 35 2.16 -7.99 16.15
CA ARG A 35 3.51 -8.44 16.51
C ARG A 35 4.51 -8.25 15.37
N TYR A 36 4.10 -8.54 14.14
CA TYR A 36 4.97 -8.37 12.99
C TYR A 36 5.23 -6.91 12.68
N LEU A 37 4.22 -6.04 12.73
CA LEU A 37 4.38 -4.60 12.55
C LEU A 37 5.26 -3.97 13.66
N LEU A 38 5.13 -4.45 14.91
CA LEU A 38 6.01 -4.04 16.00
C LEU A 38 7.47 -4.47 15.74
N HIS A 39 7.67 -5.68 15.23
CA HIS A 39 9.00 -6.17 14.86
C HIS A 39 9.62 -5.30 13.75
N LEU A 40 8.87 -5.01 12.68
CA LEU A 40 9.32 -4.12 11.59
C LEU A 40 9.64 -2.70 12.09
N ALA A 41 8.81 -2.14 12.99
CA ALA A 41 9.06 -0.84 13.59
C ALA A 41 10.37 -0.83 14.39
N ALA A 42 10.66 -1.90 15.13
CA ALA A 42 11.90 -2.06 15.89
C ALA A 42 13.13 -2.17 14.97
N GLU A 43 13.07 -2.97 13.91
CA GLU A 43 14.14 -3.08 12.90
C GLU A 43 14.43 -1.73 12.23
N LEU A 44 13.38 -0.95 11.94
CA LEU A 44 13.48 0.39 11.38
C LEU A 44 13.89 1.45 12.41
N LYS A 45 14.04 1.09 13.70
CA LYS A 45 14.31 2.02 14.80
C LYS A 45 13.28 3.16 14.88
N ALA A 46 12.01 2.82 14.65
CA ALA A 46 10.88 3.72 14.73
C ALA A 46 10.26 3.66 16.14
N ASP A 47 10.98 4.16 17.14
CA ASP A 47 10.61 4.02 18.57
C ASP A 47 9.24 4.60 18.89
N GLU A 48 8.82 5.65 18.21
CA GLU A 48 7.49 6.24 18.39
C GLU A 48 6.39 5.29 17.91
N ILE A 49 6.57 4.63 16.78
CA ILE A 49 5.64 3.62 16.27
C ILE A 49 5.58 2.42 17.22
N CYS A 50 6.73 1.99 17.74
CA CYS A 50 6.77 0.90 18.74
C CYS A 50 5.94 1.21 20.00
N ARG A 51 5.85 2.48 20.42
CA ARG A 51 5.03 2.91 21.58
C ARG A 51 3.54 2.95 21.25
N ILE A 52 3.19 3.24 20.00
CA ILE A 52 1.80 3.34 19.53
C ILE A 52 1.17 1.95 19.39
N ILE A 53 1.92 0.95 18.94
CA ILE A 53 1.40 -0.40 18.68
C ILE A 53 1.09 -1.08 20.01
N THR A 54 -0.19 -1.14 20.34
CA THR A 54 -0.76 -1.84 21.51
C THR A 54 -1.84 -2.83 21.05
N PRO A 55 -2.30 -3.76 21.89
CA PRO A 55 -3.39 -4.66 21.52
C PRO A 55 -4.69 -3.95 21.10
N THR A 56 -4.91 -2.71 21.58
CA THR A 56 -6.13 -1.93 21.32
C THR A 56 -5.97 -0.87 20.24
N THR A 57 -4.75 -0.67 19.72
CA THR A 57 -4.52 0.34 18.69
C THR A 57 -5.18 -0.07 17.38
N ALA A 58 -5.91 0.86 16.76
CA ALA A 58 -6.50 0.63 15.46
C ALA A 58 -5.41 0.47 14.36
N PHE A 59 -5.60 -0.46 13.45
CA PHE A 59 -4.65 -0.68 12.34
C PHE A 59 -4.51 0.55 11.42
N ALA A 60 -5.57 1.36 11.30
CA ALA A 60 -5.53 2.62 10.56
C ALA A 60 -4.55 3.62 11.18
N ASP A 61 -4.49 3.71 12.51
CA ASP A 61 -3.55 4.59 13.21
C ASP A 61 -2.11 4.11 13.05
N ILE A 62 -1.90 2.79 13.10
CA ILE A 62 -0.58 2.18 12.82
C ILE A 62 -0.14 2.49 11.40
N LEU A 63 -1.03 2.33 10.42
CA LEU A 63 -0.76 2.65 9.02
C LEU A 63 -0.43 4.13 8.82
N SER A 64 -1.19 5.03 9.46
CA SER A 64 -0.92 6.48 9.40
C SER A 64 0.46 6.78 9.95
N SER A 65 0.82 6.23 11.12
CA SER A 65 2.12 6.44 11.74
C SER A 65 3.29 5.98 10.84
N PHE A 66 3.14 4.86 10.14
CA PHE A 66 4.17 4.42 9.16
C PHE A 66 4.26 5.33 7.94
N LYS A 67 3.14 5.89 7.45
CA LYS A 67 3.14 6.85 6.33
C LYS A 67 3.81 8.18 6.72
N ASP A 68 3.54 8.66 7.93
CA ASP A 68 4.17 9.86 8.45
C ASP A 68 5.68 9.65 8.61
N PHE A 69 6.08 8.52 9.18
CA PHE A 69 7.47 8.12 9.27
C PHE A 69 8.16 7.99 7.90
N GLU A 70 7.47 7.42 6.90
CA GLU A 70 7.98 7.37 5.52
C GLU A 70 8.27 8.76 4.97
N THR A 71 7.36 9.69 5.20
CA THR A 71 7.49 11.08 4.74
C THR A 71 8.69 11.77 5.38
N GLU A 72 8.86 11.61 6.69
CA GLU A 72 10.01 12.14 7.44
C GLU A 72 11.34 11.55 6.92
N GLN A 73 11.37 10.23 6.73
CA GLN A 73 12.58 9.54 6.25
C GLN A 73 12.94 9.94 4.81
N LYS A 74 11.95 10.19 3.94
CA LYS A 74 12.18 10.73 2.58
C LYS A 74 12.76 12.13 2.62
N GLN A 75 12.31 12.99 3.53
CA GLN A 75 12.86 14.33 3.72
C GLN A 75 14.29 14.27 4.24
N GLN A 76 14.55 13.40 5.22
CA GLN A 76 15.90 13.19 5.75
C GLN A 76 16.86 12.63 4.69
N ALA A 77 16.40 11.65 3.89
CA ALA A 77 17.19 11.10 2.80
C ALA A 77 17.59 12.17 1.78
N LYS A 78 16.64 13.04 1.42
CA LYS A 78 16.93 14.16 0.51
C LYS A 78 17.98 15.10 1.08
N PHE A 79 17.82 15.49 2.34
CA PHE A 79 18.79 16.37 3.03
C PHE A 79 20.19 15.73 3.09
N ASP A 80 20.27 14.47 3.49
CA ASP A 80 21.54 13.75 3.58
C ASP A 80 22.22 13.64 2.21
N MET A 81 21.44 13.33 1.15
CA MET A 81 21.97 13.20 -0.22
C MET A 81 22.45 14.51 -0.83
N GLU A 82 21.95 15.66 -0.37
CA GLU A 82 22.41 16.98 -0.76
C GLU A 82 23.78 17.31 -0.11
N HIS A 83 24.04 16.80 1.10
CA HIS A 83 25.23 17.14 1.90
C HIS A 83 26.32 16.06 1.86
N VAL A 84 26.05 14.88 1.28
CA VAL A 84 27.04 13.78 1.21
C VAL A 84 28.13 14.06 0.20
N VAL A 85 29.40 13.69 0.55
CA VAL A 85 30.54 13.79 -0.34
C VAL A 85 30.36 12.88 -1.57
N ARG A 86 30.81 13.36 -2.74
CA ARG A 86 30.63 12.65 -4.03
C ARG A 86 31.09 11.19 -4.01
N GLN A 87 32.16 10.88 -3.27
CA GLN A 87 32.70 9.51 -3.18
C GLN A 87 31.75 8.55 -2.46
N ASP A 88 31.01 9.03 -1.46
CA ASP A 88 30.09 8.22 -0.63
C ASP A 88 28.67 8.19 -1.14
N LYS A 89 28.36 8.99 -2.17
CA LYS A 89 26.98 9.18 -2.66
C LYS A 89 26.28 7.89 -3.03
N LYS A 90 26.98 6.98 -3.74
CA LYS A 90 26.41 5.68 -4.13
C LYS A 90 26.12 4.78 -2.91
N ARG A 91 27.04 4.78 -1.94
CA ARG A 91 26.86 3.99 -0.71
C ARG A 91 25.69 4.50 0.11
N GLN A 92 25.60 5.82 0.26
CA GLN A 92 24.50 6.44 1.01
C GLN A 92 23.15 6.21 0.33
N GLN A 93 23.11 6.27 -1.01
CA GLN A 93 21.89 5.97 -1.76
C GLN A 93 21.40 4.56 -1.48
N VAL A 94 22.26 3.55 -1.52
CA VAL A 94 21.87 2.14 -1.23
C VAL A 94 21.31 2.01 0.18
N ILE A 95 21.91 2.65 1.18
CA ILE A 95 21.41 2.61 2.56
C ILE A 95 19.99 3.20 2.67
N TRP A 96 19.75 4.33 1.99
CA TRP A 96 18.44 4.95 1.98
C TRP A 96 17.41 4.13 1.21
N ASP A 97 17.80 3.55 0.07
CA ASP A 97 16.92 2.70 -0.73
C ASP A 97 16.46 1.46 0.06
N GLU A 98 17.40 0.79 0.76
CA GLU A 98 17.08 -0.35 1.63
C GLU A 98 16.16 0.07 2.78
N ARG A 99 16.43 1.22 3.43
CA ARG A 99 15.60 1.72 4.52
C ARG A 99 14.19 2.06 4.05
N LEU A 100 14.04 2.78 2.94
CA LEU A 100 12.74 3.15 2.38
C LEU A 100 11.97 1.91 1.88
N ALA A 101 12.66 0.91 1.33
CA ALA A 101 12.06 -0.37 0.97
C ALA A 101 11.49 -1.11 2.20
N GLY A 102 12.22 -1.12 3.33
CA GLY A 102 11.73 -1.68 4.59
C GLY A 102 10.47 -0.97 5.10
N ILE A 103 10.44 0.37 5.04
CA ILE A 103 9.25 1.15 5.44
C ILE A 103 8.08 0.86 4.50
N SER A 104 8.31 0.80 3.19
CA SER A 104 7.27 0.45 2.21
C SER A 104 6.70 -0.95 2.44
N SER A 105 7.53 -1.92 2.83
CA SER A 105 7.09 -3.25 3.22
C SER A 105 6.18 -3.21 4.45
N ALA A 106 6.55 -2.47 5.50
CA ALA A 106 5.72 -2.30 6.69
C ALA A 106 4.37 -1.64 6.37
N ILE A 107 4.36 -0.62 5.53
CA ILE A 107 3.12 0.03 5.05
C ILE A 107 2.24 -0.96 4.30
N THR A 108 2.81 -1.85 3.48
CA THR A 108 2.06 -2.86 2.73
C THR A 108 1.37 -3.83 3.68
N VAL A 109 2.10 -4.35 4.68
CA VAL A 109 1.52 -5.25 5.70
C VAL A 109 0.44 -4.53 6.53
N ALA A 110 0.67 -3.26 6.90
CA ALA A 110 -0.33 -2.47 7.62
C ALA A 110 -1.60 -2.25 6.78
N LYS A 111 -1.46 -2.02 5.48
CA LYS A 111 -2.62 -1.93 4.55
C LYS A 111 -3.41 -3.24 4.49
N ASP A 112 -2.72 -4.38 4.43
CA ASP A 112 -3.38 -5.70 4.40
C ASP A 112 -4.15 -5.94 5.71
N ALA A 113 -3.62 -5.51 6.87
CA ALA A 113 -4.30 -5.58 8.15
C ALA A 113 -5.52 -4.64 8.24
N VAL A 114 -5.38 -3.38 7.77
CA VAL A 114 -6.49 -2.41 7.69
C VAL A 114 -7.60 -2.96 6.82
N TRP A 115 -7.26 -3.45 5.61
CA TRP A 115 -8.23 -4.02 4.69
C TRP A 115 -9.05 -5.15 5.32
N LEU A 116 -8.41 -6.07 6.04
CA LEU A 116 -9.10 -7.17 6.71
C LEU A 116 -10.01 -6.67 7.82
N TYR A 117 -9.52 -5.76 8.67
CA TYR A 117 -10.27 -5.23 9.81
C TYR A 117 -11.46 -4.36 9.37
N GLU A 118 -11.31 -3.55 8.33
CA GLU A 118 -12.41 -2.75 7.76
C GLU A 118 -13.57 -3.59 7.22
N LYS A 119 -13.27 -4.80 6.73
CA LYS A 119 -14.30 -5.69 6.18
C LYS A 119 -15.02 -6.52 7.25
N PHE A 120 -14.31 -6.95 8.29
CA PHE A 120 -14.83 -7.93 9.24
C PHE A 120 -14.73 -7.50 10.71
N GLY A 121 -14.14 -6.35 11.01
CA GLY A 121 -14.10 -5.75 12.35
C GLY A 121 -13.65 -6.73 13.44
N ASP A 122 -14.52 -6.91 14.43
CA ASP A 122 -14.26 -7.79 15.58
C ASP A 122 -14.47 -9.30 15.29
N GLY A 123 -14.48 -9.69 14.01
CA GLY A 123 -14.53 -11.10 13.63
C GLY A 123 -15.93 -11.65 13.39
N VAL A 124 -16.82 -10.82 12.86
CA VAL A 124 -18.16 -11.26 12.44
C VAL A 124 -18.16 -11.42 10.92
N TYR A 125 -18.52 -12.62 10.45
CA TYR A 125 -18.71 -12.84 9.01
C TYR A 125 -19.89 -12.00 8.49
N ALA A 126 -19.65 -11.33 7.38
CA ALA A 126 -20.67 -10.67 6.59
C ALA A 126 -20.38 -10.84 5.09
N ASP A 127 -21.44 -10.89 4.27
CA ASP A 127 -21.27 -10.84 2.83
C ASP A 127 -20.71 -9.48 2.41
N VAL A 128 -19.67 -9.50 1.59
CA VAL A 128 -19.01 -8.29 1.09
C VAL A 128 -19.06 -8.28 -0.43
N LEU A 129 -19.74 -7.28 -1.01
CA LEU A 129 -19.89 -7.12 -2.45
C LEU A 129 -18.52 -7.12 -3.15
N GLY A 130 -18.41 -7.91 -4.20
CA GLY A 130 -17.16 -8.06 -4.97
C GLY A 130 -16.08 -8.93 -4.31
N LEU A 131 -16.29 -9.41 -3.08
CA LEU A 131 -15.30 -10.18 -2.34
C LEU A 131 -15.79 -11.58 -1.94
N CYS A 132 -16.81 -11.67 -1.13
CA CYS A 132 -17.33 -12.94 -0.62
C CYS A 132 -18.82 -12.90 -0.40
N LYS A 133 -19.48 -14.05 -0.60
CA LYS A 133 -20.90 -14.26 -0.33
C LYS A 133 -21.18 -15.71 -0.01
N VAL A 134 -22.08 -15.95 0.93
CA VAL A 134 -22.66 -17.27 1.17
C VAL A 134 -23.84 -17.45 0.20
N ALA A 135 -23.74 -18.47 -0.67
CA ALA A 135 -24.82 -18.84 -1.56
C ALA A 135 -25.51 -20.09 -1.03
N ASP A 136 -26.84 -20.07 -0.98
CA ASP A 136 -27.66 -21.24 -0.64
C ASP A 136 -27.97 -22.10 -1.88
N ILE A 137 -28.48 -23.31 -1.66
CA ILE A 137 -28.81 -24.25 -2.74
C ILE A 137 -29.84 -23.69 -3.71
N PRO A 138 -30.96 -23.04 -3.25
CA PRO A 138 -31.90 -22.41 -4.15
C PRO A 138 -31.31 -21.33 -5.05
N GLU A 139 -30.38 -20.52 -4.54
CA GLU A 139 -29.70 -19.51 -5.34
C GLU A 139 -28.78 -20.17 -6.39
N ILE A 140 -28.09 -21.25 -6.04
CA ILE A 140 -27.25 -22.02 -6.95
C ILE A 140 -28.10 -22.64 -8.06
N GLU A 141 -29.24 -23.22 -7.73
CA GLU A 141 -30.21 -23.80 -8.68
C GLU A 141 -30.75 -22.73 -9.64
N ALA A 142 -31.15 -21.57 -9.12
CA ALA A 142 -31.63 -20.45 -9.92
C ALA A 142 -30.63 -19.94 -10.94
N LYS A 143 -29.31 -20.12 -10.66
CA LYS A 143 -28.19 -19.80 -11.56
C LYS A 143 -27.73 -20.99 -12.41
N GLY A 144 -28.58 -22.02 -12.58
CA GLY A 144 -28.29 -23.18 -13.41
C GLY A 144 -27.11 -24.02 -12.92
N TRP A 145 -26.97 -24.13 -11.60
CA TRP A 145 -25.88 -24.89 -10.94
C TRP A 145 -24.47 -24.40 -11.28
N SER A 146 -24.35 -23.15 -11.74
CA SER A 146 -23.03 -22.53 -11.96
C SER A 146 -22.35 -22.25 -10.62
N LEU A 147 -21.08 -22.64 -10.47
CA LEU A 147 -20.25 -22.35 -9.31
C LEU A 147 -19.21 -21.25 -9.58
N THR A 148 -19.45 -20.41 -10.60
CA THR A 148 -18.55 -19.28 -10.93
C THR A 148 -18.69 -18.20 -9.84
N PRO A 149 -17.65 -17.91 -9.04
CA PRO A 149 -17.76 -16.99 -7.90
C PRO A 149 -18.30 -15.60 -8.27
N GLY A 150 -17.86 -15.04 -9.39
CA GLY A 150 -18.27 -13.72 -9.86
C GLY A 150 -19.78 -13.59 -10.11
N ALA A 151 -20.51 -14.72 -10.31
CA ALA A 151 -21.96 -14.71 -10.45
C ALA A 151 -22.69 -14.46 -9.12
N TYR A 152 -22.02 -14.61 -7.98
CA TYR A 152 -22.59 -14.53 -6.64
C TYR A 152 -22.17 -13.29 -5.87
N VAL A 153 -20.88 -12.93 -5.93
CA VAL A 153 -20.33 -11.84 -5.10
C VAL A 153 -20.74 -10.44 -5.57
N GLY A 154 -21.30 -10.33 -6.80
CA GLY A 154 -21.63 -9.03 -7.38
C GLY A 154 -20.39 -8.22 -7.79
N VAL A 155 -20.57 -6.94 -8.01
CA VAL A 155 -19.50 -6.00 -8.34
C VAL A 155 -19.32 -5.05 -7.15
N ALA A 156 -18.10 -4.90 -6.68
CA ALA A 156 -17.81 -3.90 -5.66
C ALA A 156 -18.20 -2.50 -6.19
N PRO A 157 -18.82 -1.64 -5.37
CA PRO A 157 -19.02 -0.25 -5.76
C PRO A 157 -17.64 0.35 -6.07
N VAL A 158 -17.55 1.01 -7.21
CA VAL A 158 -16.36 1.83 -7.52
C VAL A 158 -16.44 3.01 -6.57
N GLU A 159 -15.48 3.13 -5.67
CA GLU A 159 -15.32 4.35 -4.88
C GLU A 159 -15.04 5.48 -5.87
N ASP A 160 -15.98 6.42 -5.95
CA ASP A 160 -15.75 7.67 -6.66
C ASP A 160 -14.70 8.44 -5.84
N ASP A 161 -13.49 8.54 -6.37
CA ASP A 161 -12.39 9.27 -5.73
C ASP A 161 -12.66 10.78 -5.68
N GLY A 162 -13.84 11.21 -6.16
CA GLY A 162 -14.27 12.62 -6.17
C GLY A 162 -13.41 13.51 -7.08
N VAL A 163 -12.52 12.89 -7.84
CA VAL A 163 -11.67 13.61 -8.81
C VAL A 163 -12.45 13.74 -10.12
N ASP A 164 -12.80 14.96 -10.48
CA ASP A 164 -13.35 15.23 -11.79
C ASP A 164 -12.31 14.84 -12.86
N PHE A 165 -12.69 13.88 -13.70
CA PHE A 165 -11.82 13.36 -14.75
C PHE A 165 -11.32 14.48 -15.68
N GLU A 166 -12.18 15.45 -16.01
CA GLU A 166 -11.83 16.56 -16.87
C GLU A 166 -10.82 17.49 -16.18
N GLU A 167 -11.00 17.78 -14.90
CA GLU A 167 -10.09 18.60 -14.10
C GLU A 167 -8.72 17.92 -13.98
N ARG A 168 -8.70 16.61 -13.68
CA ARG A 168 -7.46 15.83 -13.58
C ARG A 168 -6.73 15.74 -14.91
N MET A 169 -7.44 15.57 -16.02
CA MET A 169 -6.84 15.56 -17.36
C MET A 169 -6.27 16.94 -17.72
N ALA A 170 -6.93 18.02 -17.31
CA ALA A 170 -6.41 19.38 -17.52
C ALA A 170 -5.14 19.66 -16.69
N GLU A 171 -5.05 19.11 -15.47
CA GLU A 171 -3.83 19.17 -14.65
C GLU A 171 -2.67 18.43 -15.30
N ILE A 172 -2.89 17.18 -15.68
CA ILE A 172 -1.90 16.34 -16.35
C ILE A 172 -1.41 17.01 -17.65
N HIS A 173 -2.32 17.59 -18.41
CA HIS A 173 -1.95 18.30 -19.65
C HIS A 173 -1.08 19.53 -19.37
N ARG A 174 -1.40 20.31 -18.33
CA ARG A 174 -0.57 21.47 -17.92
C ARG A 174 0.82 21.04 -17.47
N GLU A 175 0.91 19.98 -16.68
CA GLU A 175 2.18 19.42 -16.21
C GLU A 175 3.02 18.91 -17.39
N LEU A 176 2.41 18.26 -18.36
CA LEU A 176 3.08 17.76 -19.56
C LEU A 176 3.65 18.88 -20.42
N LEU A 177 2.90 19.98 -20.59
CA LEU A 177 3.39 21.16 -21.29
C LEU A 177 4.55 21.84 -20.56
N SER A 178 4.51 21.89 -19.22
CA SER A 178 5.60 22.44 -18.40
C SER A 178 6.87 21.59 -18.54
N LEU A 179 6.76 20.27 -18.45
CA LEU A 179 7.88 19.34 -18.62
C LEU A 179 8.46 19.39 -20.05
N GLN A 180 7.61 19.57 -21.04
CA GLN A 180 8.06 19.76 -22.43
C GLN A 180 8.87 21.05 -22.61
N ALA A 181 8.46 22.15 -21.99
CA ALA A 181 9.21 23.40 -22.02
C ALA A 181 10.57 23.26 -21.36
N GLU A 182 10.63 22.64 -20.16
CA GLU A 182 11.87 22.38 -19.45
C GLU A 182 12.82 21.47 -20.26
N SER A 183 12.27 20.44 -20.92
CA SER A 183 13.03 19.55 -21.80
C SER A 183 13.66 20.30 -22.99
N ASN A 184 12.93 21.24 -23.58
CA ASN A 184 13.43 22.05 -24.69
C ASN A 184 14.56 22.98 -24.23
N ASP A 185 14.40 23.66 -23.09
CA ASP A 185 15.44 24.54 -22.52
C ASP A 185 16.71 23.76 -22.16
N LEU A 186 16.56 22.56 -21.62
CA LEU A 186 17.70 21.66 -21.37
C LEU A 186 18.42 21.24 -22.66
N MET A 187 17.65 20.93 -23.72
CA MET A 187 18.20 20.56 -25.02
C MET A 187 18.97 21.73 -25.68
N ASP A 188 18.44 22.95 -25.56
CA ASP A 188 19.12 24.14 -26.03
C ASP A 188 20.41 24.41 -25.27
N THR A 189 20.39 24.20 -23.95
CA THR A 189 21.58 24.32 -23.10
C THR A 189 22.66 23.30 -23.49
N ILE A 190 22.27 22.03 -23.70
CA ILE A 190 23.17 20.97 -24.17
C ILE A 190 23.75 21.32 -25.53
N SER A 191 22.92 21.77 -26.48
CA SER A 191 23.35 22.17 -27.83
C SER A 191 24.35 23.34 -27.81
N LYS A 192 24.13 24.31 -26.89
CA LYS A 192 25.06 25.41 -26.69
C LYS A 192 26.41 24.93 -26.13
N ASN A 193 26.36 24.08 -25.11
CA ASN A 193 27.57 23.53 -24.50
C ASN A 193 28.39 22.68 -25.48
N MET A 194 27.73 21.87 -26.33
CA MET A 194 28.40 21.09 -27.37
C MET A 194 29.11 21.99 -28.39
N LYS A 195 28.46 23.07 -28.85
CA LYS A 195 29.09 24.05 -29.74
C LYS A 195 30.31 24.74 -29.11
N GLU A 196 30.24 25.07 -27.80
CA GLU A 196 31.35 25.66 -27.06
C GLU A 196 32.54 24.68 -26.89
N MET A 197 32.27 23.37 -26.88
CA MET A 197 33.27 22.31 -26.86
C MET A 197 33.84 21.95 -28.23
N GLY A 198 33.31 22.54 -29.33
CA GLY A 198 33.80 22.29 -30.69
C GLY A 198 33.23 20.99 -31.30
N LEU A 199 32.06 20.51 -30.84
CA LEU A 199 31.35 19.33 -31.33
C LEU A 199 30.15 19.76 -32.16
#